data_c79437e2433a9a86c58b3f94927faa72
#
_entry.id   c79437e2433a9a86c58b3f94927faa72
#
_cell.length_a   1.000
_cell.length_b   1.000
_cell.length_c   1.000
_cell.angle_alpha   90.00
_cell.angle_beta   90.00
_cell.angle_gamma   90.00
#
_symmetry.space_group_name_H-M   'P 1'
#
loop_
_entity.id
_entity.type
_entity.pdbx_description
1 polymer ?
#
loop_
_entity_poly.entity_id
_entity_poly.type
_entity_poly.pdbx_seq_one_letter_code
_entity_poly.pdbx_strand_id
1 'polypeptide(L)' 'MVDIVDIKKILADIIGVDVKEIKDDSHIDNTPLWDSLAHLNLVIEIERKFDILLTSYEIETMIDISTIEKVLKKKEEK' A
#
# COMPACT_ATOMS: atom_id res chain seq x y z
N MET A 1 -9.29 11.42 -3.01
CA MET A 1 -8.41 11.79 -1.89
C MET A 1 -7.84 10.54 -1.23
N VAL A 2 -6.53 10.50 -1.01
CA VAL A 2 -5.89 9.35 -0.40
C VAL A 2 -6.01 9.41 1.13
N ASP A 3 -6.45 8.31 1.72
CA ASP A 3 -6.56 8.19 3.17
C ASP A 3 -5.74 6.96 3.57
N ILE A 4 -4.92 7.11 4.59
CA ILE A 4 -4.07 6.01 5.08
C ILE A 4 -4.91 4.81 5.50
N VAL A 5 -6.13 5.03 5.97
CA VAL A 5 -7.04 3.96 6.35
C VAL A 5 -7.40 3.09 5.15
N ASP A 6 -7.60 3.71 3.98
CA ASP A 6 -7.90 2.96 2.76
C ASP A 6 -6.73 2.05 2.37
N ILE A 7 -5.51 2.55 2.52
CA ILE A 7 -4.31 1.76 2.21
C ILE A 7 -4.24 0.56 3.16
N LYS A 8 -4.48 0.78 4.44
CA LYS A 8 -4.45 -0.30 5.44
C LYS A 8 -5.51 -1.35 5.15
N LYS A 9 -6.70 -0.93 4.74
CA LYS A 9 -7.78 -1.85 4.42
C LYS A 9 -7.43 -2.73 3.22
N ILE A 10 -6.84 -2.12 2.20
CA ILE A 10 -6.45 -2.88 1.01
C ILE A 10 -5.43 -3.96 1.39
N LEU A 11 -4.40 -3.57 2.14
CA LEU A 11 -3.38 -4.52 2.54
C LEU A 11 -3.96 -5.62 3.44
N ALA A 12 -4.79 -5.24 4.40
CA ALA A 12 -5.40 -6.20 5.31
C ALA A 12 -6.20 -7.25 4.55
N ASP A 13 -6.96 -6.82 3.54
CA ASP A 13 -7.74 -7.76 2.73
C ASP A 13 -6.84 -8.73 1.97
N ILE A 14 -5.73 -8.21 1.44
CA ILE A 14 -4.82 -9.03 0.63
C ILE A 14 -4.14 -10.10 1.48
N ILE A 15 -3.65 -9.74 2.66
CA ILE A 15 -2.93 -10.69 3.51
C ILE A 15 -3.82 -11.42 4.51
N GLY A 16 -5.12 -11.08 4.54
CA GLY A 16 -6.08 -11.84 5.33
C GLY A 16 -6.04 -11.57 6.81
N VAL A 17 -5.79 -10.34 7.22
CA VAL A 17 -5.78 -9.96 8.64
C VAL A 17 -6.78 -8.84 8.89
N ASP A 18 -7.05 -8.58 10.17
CA ASP A 18 -7.89 -7.46 10.56
C ASP A 18 -7.15 -6.16 10.30
N VAL A 19 -7.84 -5.14 9.82
CA VAL A 19 -7.22 -3.84 9.54
C VAL A 19 -6.55 -3.25 10.77
N LYS A 20 -7.01 -3.60 11.96
CA LYS A 20 -6.40 -3.14 13.19
C LYS A 20 -4.96 -3.61 13.37
N GLU A 21 -4.58 -4.69 12.70
CA GLU A 21 -3.22 -5.21 12.79
C GLU A 21 -2.25 -4.44 11.90
N ILE A 22 -2.76 -3.64 11.00
CA ILE A 22 -1.91 -2.82 10.12
C ILE A 22 -1.71 -1.46 10.78
N LYS A 23 -0.46 -1.13 11.11
CA LYS A 23 -0.12 0.12 11.78
C LYS A 23 0.45 1.12 10.80
N ASP A 24 0.54 2.38 11.21
CA ASP A 24 1.16 3.42 10.37
C ASP A 24 2.60 3.09 10.04
N ASP A 25 3.30 2.38 10.94
CA ASP A 25 4.68 1.98 10.74
C ASP A 25 4.83 0.55 10.26
N SER A 26 3.76 -0.10 9.82
CA SER A 26 3.86 -1.43 9.25
C SER A 26 4.75 -1.40 8.01
N HIS A 27 5.64 -2.38 7.93
CA HIS A 27 6.68 -2.46 6.92
C HIS A 27 6.71 -3.88 6.37
N ILE A 28 7.12 -4.04 5.13
CA ILE A 28 7.14 -5.36 4.50
C ILE A 28 7.99 -6.35 5.30
N ASP A 29 9.04 -5.88 5.96
CA ASP A 29 9.92 -6.76 6.74
C ASP A 29 9.36 -7.13 8.12
N ASN A 30 8.39 -6.36 8.64
CA ASN A 30 7.84 -6.63 9.96
C ASN A 30 6.37 -7.03 9.93
N THR A 31 5.82 -7.26 8.74
CA THR A 31 4.42 -7.63 8.58
C THR A 31 4.35 -9.01 7.94
N PRO A 32 4.11 -10.06 8.72
CA PRO A 32 4.01 -11.41 8.16
C PRO A 32 2.99 -11.44 7.03
N LEU A 33 3.24 -12.24 6.02
CA LEU A 33 2.38 -12.41 4.84
C LEU A 33 2.44 -11.27 3.82
N TRP A 34 3.10 -10.16 4.15
CA TRP A 34 3.34 -9.11 3.16
C TRP A 34 4.63 -9.46 2.42
N ASP A 35 4.52 -10.32 1.44
CA ASP A 35 5.64 -10.79 0.61
C ASP A 35 5.53 -10.18 -0.79
N SER A 36 6.37 -10.66 -1.70
CA SER A 36 6.41 -10.12 -3.07
C SER A 36 5.08 -10.28 -3.79
N LEU A 37 4.41 -11.42 -3.61
CA LEU A 37 3.13 -11.63 -4.27
C LEU A 37 2.06 -10.72 -3.69
N ALA A 38 2.02 -10.59 -2.37
CA ALA A 38 1.07 -9.69 -1.72
C ALA A 38 1.34 -8.25 -2.15
N HIS A 39 2.61 -7.87 -2.28
CA HIS A 39 2.96 -6.52 -2.71
C HIS A 39 2.48 -6.23 -4.13
N LEU A 40 2.63 -7.20 -5.02
CA LEU A 40 2.14 -7.05 -6.39
C LEU A 40 0.62 -6.88 -6.41
N ASN A 41 -0.09 -7.68 -5.62
CA ASN A 41 -1.54 -7.55 -5.51
C ASN A 41 -1.94 -6.20 -4.93
N LEU A 42 -1.17 -5.71 -3.94
CA LEU A 42 -1.41 -4.40 -3.34
C LEU A 42 -1.31 -3.30 -4.40
N VAL A 43 -0.27 -3.35 -5.24
CA VAL A 43 -0.06 -2.36 -6.30
C VAL A 43 -1.24 -2.37 -7.26
N ILE A 44 -1.69 -3.55 -7.67
CA ILE A 44 -2.81 -3.68 -8.61
C ILE A 44 -4.08 -3.05 -8.03
N GLU A 45 -4.37 -3.32 -6.75
CA GLU A 45 -5.57 -2.78 -6.13
C GLU A 45 -5.49 -1.27 -5.93
N ILE A 46 -4.30 -0.77 -5.59
CA ILE A 46 -4.09 0.67 -5.45
C ILE A 46 -4.30 1.36 -6.79
N GLU A 47 -3.73 0.83 -7.86
CA GLU A 47 -3.87 1.42 -9.18
C GLU A 47 -5.34 1.47 -9.61
N ARG A 48 -6.07 0.42 -9.29
CA ARG A 48 -7.48 0.34 -9.63
C ARG A 48 -8.31 1.32 -8.80
N LYS A 49 -8.10 1.33 -7.49
CA LYS A 49 -8.92 2.13 -6.59
C LYS A 49 -8.72 3.63 -6.79
N PHE A 50 -7.49 4.04 -6.99
CA PHE A 50 -7.15 5.46 -7.10
C PHE A 50 -6.99 5.93 -8.55
N ASP A 51 -7.15 5.01 -9.50
CA ASP A 51 -7.07 5.32 -10.93
C ASP A 51 -5.75 6.00 -11.28
N ILE A 52 -4.63 5.39 -10.88
CA ILE A 52 -3.29 5.89 -11.13
C ILE A 52 -2.40 4.77 -11.65
N LEU A 53 -1.27 5.16 -12.21
CA LEU A 53 -0.23 4.19 -12.63
C LEU A 53 1.01 4.46 -11.81
N LEU A 54 1.61 3.38 -11.31
CA LEU A 54 2.83 3.46 -10.50
C LEU A 54 4.03 3.00 -11.33
N THR A 55 5.13 3.72 -11.20
CA THR A 55 6.38 3.33 -11.87
C THR A 55 7.05 2.21 -11.10
N SER A 56 7.97 1.50 -11.75
CA SER A 56 8.74 0.44 -11.07
C SER A 56 9.47 1.01 -9.86
N TYR A 57 10.03 2.21 -9.98
CA TYR A 57 10.73 2.84 -8.88
C TYR A 57 9.79 3.08 -7.70
N GLU A 58 8.59 3.60 -7.98
CA GLU A 58 7.61 3.86 -6.92
C GLU A 58 7.20 2.57 -6.22
N ILE A 59 6.96 1.53 -7.01
CA ILE A 59 6.57 0.23 -6.46
C ILE A 59 7.64 -0.29 -5.50
N GLU A 60 8.90 -0.16 -5.88
CA GLU A 60 10.01 -0.63 -5.05
C GLU A 60 10.17 0.16 -3.76
N THR A 61 9.76 1.44 -3.76
CA THR A 61 9.90 2.26 -2.56
C THR A 61 8.72 2.14 -1.61
N MET A 62 7.60 1.55 -2.06
CA MET A 62 6.37 1.47 -1.28
C MET A 62 6.38 0.28 -0.31
N ILE A 63 7.40 0.19 0.52
CA ILE A 63 7.61 -0.96 1.39
C ILE A 63 7.08 -0.75 2.81
N ASP A 64 6.47 0.39 3.09
CA ASP A 64 5.77 0.62 4.35
C ASP A 64 4.57 1.52 4.09
N ILE A 65 3.68 1.55 5.08
CA ILE A 65 2.40 2.24 4.93
C ILE A 65 2.59 3.75 4.73
N SER A 66 3.48 4.36 5.50
CA SER A 66 3.66 5.81 5.38
C SER A 66 4.26 6.22 4.05
N THR A 67 5.16 5.42 3.50
CA THR A 67 5.72 5.72 2.17
C THR A 67 4.67 5.55 1.08
N ILE A 68 3.82 4.53 1.20
CA ILE A 68 2.71 4.35 0.25
C ILE A 68 1.83 5.60 0.26
N GLU A 69 1.49 6.08 1.45
CA GLU A 69 0.67 7.29 1.56
C GLU A 69 1.33 8.48 0.87
N LYS A 70 2.62 8.67 1.11
CA LYS A 70 3.35 9.79 0.51
C LYS A 70 3.36 9.72 -1.01
N VAL A 71 3.61 8.53 -1.56
CA VAL A 71 3.64 8.34 -3.02
C VAL A 71 2.28 8.65 -3.61
N LEU A 72 1.22 8.15 -3.00
CA LEU A 72 -0.13 8.35 -3.54
C LEU A 72 -0.57 9.81 -3.45
N LYS A 73 -0.24 10.48 -2.35
CA LYS A 73 -0.57 11.90 -2.21
C LYS A 73 0.16 12.74 -3.23
N LYS A 74 1.41 12.41 -3.51
CA LYS A 74 2.18 13.13 -4.51
C LYS A 74 1.57 12.99 -5.90
N LYS A 75 1.06 11.80 -6.22
CA LYS A 75 0.41 11.57 -7.51
C LYS A 75 -0.91 12.31 -7.63
N GLU A 76 -1.60 12.54 -6.51
CA GLU A 76 -2.83 13.34 -6.51
C GLU A 76 -2.58 14.80 -6.82
N GLU A 77 -1.43 15.30 -6.42
CA GLU A 77 -1.15 16.73 -6.49
C GLU A 77 -0.94 17.25 -7.91
N LYS A 78 -0.41 16.48 -8.76
CA LYS A 78 -0.12 16.87 -10.15
C LYS A 78 -0.09 18.35 -10.41
#